data_f5208c367772d68e20fa2be2b400f8db
#
_entry.id   f5208c367772d68e20fa2be2b400f8db
#
_cell.length_a   1.000
_cell.length_b   1.000
_cell.length_c   1.000
_cell.angle_alpha   90.00
_cell.angle_beta   90.00
_cell.angle_gamma   90.00
#
_symmetry.space_group_name_H-M   'P 1'
#
loop_
_entity.id
_entity.type
_entity.pdbx_description
1 polymer ?
#
loop_
_entity_poly.entity_id
_entity_poly.type
_entity_poly.pdbx_seq_one_letter_code
_entity_poly.pdbx_strand_id
1 'polypeptide(L)'
;MDNEKCLSGKSVLIVEDNFLLAEDLRSSVEQAGARTVGPIGDASQALAAAQEKKIDVALLDVGFRGQSSVAVARALAYRLIPVIIVTGYVRDALPPELENALYLAKPVKTDAVLNVMSALLT
;
A
#
# COMPACT_ATOMS: atom_id res chain seq x y z
N MET A 1 -5.17 25.63 -0.12
CA MET A 1 -5.09 24.30 0.54
C MET A 1 -3.80 23.63 0.23
N ASP A 2 -3.12 23.22 1.24
CA ASP A 2 -1.81 22.63 1.07
C ASP A 2 -1.94 21.09 1.04
N ASN A 3 -1.77 20.50 -0.15
CA ASN A 3 -1.88 19.05 -0.31
C ASN A 3 -0.73 18.30 0.34
N GLU A 4 0.34 19.01 0.71
CA GLU A 4 1.51 18.37 1.32
C GLU A 4 1.22 17.74 2.67
N LYS A 5 0.12 18.14 3.32
CA LYS A 5 -0.23 17.64 4.64
C LYS A 5 -1.50 16.80 4.63
N CYS A 6 -1.93 16.32 3.48
CA CYS A 6 -3.21 15.61 3.38
C CYS A 6 -3.21 14.28 4.15
N LEU A 7 -2.05 13.73 4.47
CA LEU A 7 -1.92 12.49 5.21
C LEU A 7 -1.36 12.68 6.61
N SER A 8 -1.46 13.91 7.14
CA SER A 8 -0.89 14.22 8.45
C SER A 8 -1.43 13.30 9.53
N GLY A 9 -0.52 12.71 10.30
CA GLY A 9 -0.86 11.81 11.41
C GLY A 9 -1.22 10.40 11.00
N LYS A 10 -1.23 10.10 9.71
CA LYS A 10 -1.56 8.75 9.22
C LYS A 10 -0.32 7.89 9.10
N SER A 11 -0.52 6.57 9.23
CA SER A 11 0.55 5.59 9.07
C SER A 11 0.25 4.75 7.83
N VAL A 12 1.22 4.64 6.93
CA VAL A 12 1.05 3.97 5.64
C VAL A 12 2.02 2.79 5.58
N LEU A 13 1.48 1.59 5.40
CA LEU A 13 2.31 0.41 5.14
C LEU A 13 2.63 0.39 3.64
N ILE A 14 3.90 0.20 3.30
CA ILE A 14 4.32 0.08 1.91
C ILE A 14 4.99 -1.27 1.74
N VAL A 15 4.40 -2.14 0.91
CA VAL A 15 4.94 -3.44 0.56
C VAL A 15 5.30 -3.41 -0.92
N GLU A 16 6.58 -3.27 -1.21
CA GLU A 16 7.08 -3.07 -2.56
C GLU A 16 8.54 -3.48 -2.62
N ASP A 17 8.89 -4.38 -3.53
CA ASP A 17 10.26 -4.85 -3.66
C ASP A 17 11.10 -4.09 -4.70
N ASN A 18 10.46 -3.28 -5.54
CA ASN A 18 11.19 -2.43 -6.49
C ASN A 18 11.72 -1.22 -5.71
N PHE A 19 13.03 -1.13 -5.58
CA PHE A 19 13.65 -0.11 -4.73
C PHE A 19 13.28 1.32 -5.15
N LEU A 20 13.32 1.60 -6.45
CA LEU A 20 13.06 2.97 -6.92
C LEU A 20 11.62 3.37 -6.65
N LEU A 21 10.66 2.49 -6.96
CA LEU A 21 9.26 2.80 -6.71
C LEU A 21 8.98 2.88 -5.21
N ALA A 22 9.55 1.99 -4.43
CA ALA A 22 9.38 2.00 -2.97
C ALA A 22 9.83 3.34 -2.39
N GLU A 23 10.98 3.85 -2.84
CA GLU A 23 11.50 5.13 -2.35
C GLU A 23 10.66 6.31 -2.82
N ASP A 24 10.14 6.27 -4.05
CA ASP A 24 9.26 7.31 -4.54
C ASP A 24 7.97 7.35 -3.72
N LEU A 25 7.39 6.20 -3.43
CA LEU A 25 6.17 6.13 -2.63
C LEU A 25 6.43 6.62 -1.21
N ARG A 26 7.52 6.16 -0.59
CA ARG A 26 7.87 6.60 0.76
C ARG A 26 8.03 8.12 0.82
N SER A 27 8.81 8.67 -0.10
CA SER A 27 9.06 10.10 -0.14
C SER A 27 7.76 10.88 -0.29
N SER A 28 6.89 10.44 -1.19
CA SER A 28 5.65 11.14 -1.47
C SER A 28 4.70 11.13 -0.28
N VAL A 29 4.54 9.96 0.37
CA VAL A 29 3.63 9.90 1.52
C VAL A 29 4.19 10.67 2.71
N GLU A 30 5.51 10.66 2.90
CA GLU A 30 6.11 11.41 4.00
C GLU A 30 6.00 12.92 3.77
N GLN A 31 6.14 13.37 2.53
CA GLN A 31 5.93 14.78 2.21
C GLN A 31 4.48 15.19 2.46
N ALA A 32 3.55 14.27 2.33
CA ALA A 32 2.14 14.53 2.61
C ALA A 32 1.80 14.46 4.10
N GLY A 33 2.78 14.20 4.94
CA GLY A 33 2.62 14.22 6.40
C GLY A 33 2.46 12.86 7.05
N ALA A 34 2.50 11.78 6.29
CA ALA A 34 2.31 10.44 6.83
C ALA A 34 3.61 9.88 7.41
N ARG A 35 3.46 8.91 8.29
CA ARG A 35 4.55 8.02 8.67
C ARG A 35 4.50 6.78 7.79
N THR A 36 5.67 6.22 7.50
CA THR A 36 5.72 4.98 6.72
C THR A 36 6.10 3.81 7.62
N VAL A 37 5.44 2.68 7.36
CA VAL A 37 5.86 1.38 7.86
C VAL A 37 6.45 0.67 6.65
N GLY A 38 7.76 0.46 6.66
CA GLY A 38 8.49 0.01 5.50
C GLY A 38 9.17 1.16 4.77
N PRO A 39 9.46 1.06 3.45
CA PRO A 39 9.00 -0.01 2.54
C PRO A 39 9.55 -1.39 2.89
N ILE A 40 8.73 -2.40 2.70
CA ILE A 40 9.08 -3.78 3.01
C ILE A 40 9.02 -4.59 1.72
N GLY A 41 10.12 -5.27 1.39
CA GLY A 41 10.18 -6.14 0.22
C GLY A 41 10.12 -7.62 0.54
N ASP A 42 10.06 -7.98 1.82
CA ASP A 42 10.04 -9.35 2.27
C ASP A 42 8.66 -9.72 2.81
N ALA A 43 8.11 -10.84 2.32
CA ALA A 43 6.75 -11.23 2.63
C ALA A 43 6.52 -11.52 4.11
N SER A 44 7.47 -12.16 4.79
CA SER A 44 7.27 -12.49 6.21
C SER A 44 7.33 -11.24 7.06
N GLN A 45 8.20 -10.29 6.74
CA GLN A 45 8.25 -9.02 7.45
C GLN A 45 6.99 -8.20 7.19
N ALA A 46 6.47 -8.25 5.95
CA ALA A 46 5.24 -7.55 5.61
C ALA A 46 4.06 -8.12 6.39
N LEU A 47 3.99 -9.43 6.51
CA LEU A 47 2.92 -10.06 7.28
C LEU A 47 2.99 -9.68 8.75
N ALA A 48 4.18 -9.69 9.34
CA ALA A 48 4.34 -9.27 10.73
C ALA A 48 3.90 -7.83 10.92
N ALA A 49 4.30 -6.94 10.03
CA ALA A 49 3.90 -5.54 10.11
C ALA A 49 2.38 -5.39 9.98
N ALA A 50 1.78 -6.13 9.04
CA ALA A 50 0.34 -6.09 8.81
C ALA A 50 -0.45 -6.54 10.04
N GLN A 51 0.12 -7.43 10.84
CA GLN A 51 -0.54 -7.94 12.04
C GLN A 51 -0.34 -7.06 13.26
N GLU A 52 0.79 -6.37 13.36
CA GLU A 52 1.23 -5.77 14.62
C GLU A 52 1.34 -4.26 14.64
N LYS A 53 1.63 -3.64 13.49
CA LYS A 53 1.90 -2.20 13.45
C LYS A 53 0.62 -1.40 13.34
N LYS A 54 0.68 -0.14 13.80
CA LYS A 54 -0.41 0.79 13.54
C LYS A 54 -0.38 1.18 12.07
N ILE A 55 -1.47 0.94 11.36
CA ILE A 55 -1.56 1.19 9.93
C ILE A 55 -2.94 1.75 9.62
N ASP A 56 -2.98 2.86 8.90
CA ASP A 56 -4.25 3.46 8.46
C ASP A 56 -4.61 3.05 7.04
N VAL A 57 -3.61 2.81 6.20
CA VAL A 57 -3.81 2.34 4.82
C VAL A 57 -2.56 1.60 4.38
N ALA A 58 -2.72 0.64 3.47
CA ALA A 58 -1.61 -0.13 2.96
C ALA A 58 -1.51 -0.03 1.45
N LEU A 59 -0.29 0.14 0.95
CA LEU A 59 0.06 0.02 -0.46
C LEU A 59 0.71 -1.34 -0.64
N LEU A 60 0.13 -2.18 -1.47
CA LEU A 60 0.56 -3.57 -1.60
C LEU A 60 0.83 -3.91 -3.05
N ASP A 61 2.08 -4.25 -3.35
CA ASP A 61 2.44 -4.80 -4.66
C ASP A 61 2.26 -6.31 -4.59
N VAL A 62 1.38 -6.82 -5.42
CA VAL A 62 1.13 -8.26 -5.49
C VAL A 62 2.36 -8.97 -6.07
N GLY A 63 2.95 -8.39 -7.11
CA GLY A 63 4.12 -8.95 -7.76
C GLY A 63 3.90 -10.39 -8.22
N PHE A 64 5.00 -11.07 -8.49
CA PHE A 64 4.95 -12.48 -8.90
C PHE A 64 4.74 -13.43 -7.72
N ARG A 65 4.79 -12.93 -6.48
CA ARG A 65 4.60 -13.74 -5.27
C ARG A 65 3.20 -13.56 -4.72
N GLY A 66 2.21 -13.79 -5.57
CA GLY A 66 0.82 -13.52 -5.23
C GLY A 66 0.34 -14.17 -3.92
N GLN A 67 0.80 -15.40 -3.62
CA GLN A 67 0.36 -16.08 -2.41
C GLN A 67 0.78 -15.36 -1.13
N SER A 68 1.99 -14.81 -1.12
CA SER A 68 2.48 -14.04 0.03
C SER A 68 1.66 -12.77 0.22
N SER A 69 1.29 -12.15 -0.89
CA SER A 69 0.46 -10.95 -0.86
C SER A 69 -0.94 -11.25 -0.33
N VAL A 70 -1.46 -12.44 -0.63
CA VAL A 70 -2.78 -12.85 -0.12
C VAL A 70 -2.77 -12.90 1.40
N ALA A 71 -1.72 -13.48 2.00
CA ALA A 71 -1.62 -13.56 3.46
C ALA A 71 -1.57 -12.17 4.09
N VAL A 72 -0.80 -11.27 3.49
CA VAL A 72 -0.73 -9.87 3.96
C VAL A 72 -2.09 -9.20 3.83
N ALA A 73 -2.75 -9.36 2.68
CA ALA A 73 -4.06 -8.76 2.45
C ALA A 73 -5.10 -9.28 3.43
N ARG A 74 -5.07 -10.57 3.75
CA ARG A 74 -5.99 -11.14 4.73
C ARG A 74 -5.78 -10.53 6.12
N ALA A 75 -4.52 -10.38 6.53
CA ALA A 75 -4.21 -9.80 7.83
C ALA A 75 -4.72 -8.36 7.92
N LEU A 76 -4.56 -7.60 6.84
CA LEU A 76 -5.03 -6.22 6.78
C LEU A 76 -6.56 -6.16 6.78
N ALA A 77 -7.21 -7.03 6.02
CA ALA A 77 -8.67 -7.08 5.96
C ALA A 77 -9.26 -7.44 7.32
N TYR A 78 -8.63 -8.37 8.03
CA TYR A 78 -9.08 -8.76 9.36
C TYR A 78 -9.08 -7.55 10.31
N ARG A 79 -8.14 -6.64 10.13
CA ARG A 79 -8.04 -5.43 10.94
C ARG A 79 -8.80 -4.25 10.35
N LEU A 80 -9.54 -4.45 9.26
CA LEU A 80 -10.33 -3.42 8.57
C LEU A 80 -9.44 -2.28 8.05
N ILE A 81 -8.23 -2.61 7.63
CA ILE A 81 -7.31 -1.64 7.04
C ILE A 81 -7.49 -1.63 5.53
N PRO A 82 -7.80 -0.47 4.93
CA PRO A 82 -7.96 -0.40 3.47
C PRO A 82 -6.65 -0.69 2.75
N VAL A 83 -6.76 -1.37 1.62
CA VAL A 83 -5.62 -1.80 0.82
C VAL A 83 -5.72 -1.23 -0.58
N ILE A 84 -4.63 -0.65 -1.06
CA ILE A 84 -4.48 -0.19 -2.43
C ILE A 84 -3.46 -1.10 -3.10
N ILE A 85 -3.89 -1.80 -4.15
CA ILE A 85 -3.00 -2.68 -4.92
C ILE A 85 -2.31 -1.84 -5.99
N VAL A 86 -0.97 -1.87 -6.02
CA VAL A 86 -0.18 -1.18 -7.04
C VAL A 86 0.66 -2.26 -7.72
N THR A 87 0.26 -2.71 -8.90
CA THR A 87 0.88 -3.86 -9.54
C THR A 87 0.92 -3.75 -11.05
N GLY A 88 1.87 -4.46 -11.66
CA GLY A 88 1.93 -4.59 -13.12
C GLY A 88 1.05 -5.70 -13.68
N TYR A 89 0.44 -6.49 -12.81
CA TYR A 89 -0.46 -7.55 -13.26
C TYR A 89 -1.79 -6.96 -13.71
N VAL A 90 -2.45 -7.63 -14.65
CA VAL A 90 -3.81 -7.25 -15.00
C VAL A 90 -4.75 -7.65 -13.85
N ARG A 91 -5.83 -6.89 -13.71
CA ARG A 91 -6.76 -7.08 -12.60
C ARG A 91 -7.31 -8.51 -12.53
N ASP A 92 -7.60 -9.10 -13.68
CA ASP A 92 -8.18 -10.45 -13.73
C ASP A 92 -7.22 -11.53 -13.25
N ALA A 93 -5.93 -11.22 -13.17
CA ALA A 93 -4.92 -12.17 -12.68
C ALA A 93 -4.76 -12.12 -11.17
N LEU A 94 -5.46 -11.22 -10.48
CA LEU A 94 -5.33 -11.09 -9.04
C LEU A 94 -6.11 -12.20 -8.32
N PRO A 95 -5.60 -12.64 -7.17
CA PRO A 95 -6.35 -13.60 -6.36
C PRO A 95 -7.71 -13.05 -5.93
N PRO A 96 -8.71 -13.91 -5.76
CA PRO A 96 -10.05 -13.46 -5.34
C PRO A 96 -10.05 -12.66 -4.04
N GLU A 97 -9.10 -12.92 -3.16
CA GLU A 97 -9.01 -12.21 -1.88
C GLU A 97 -8.73 -10.73 -2.06
N LEU A 98 -8.22 -10.33 -3.23
CA LEU A 98 -7.88 -8.94 -3.50
C LEU A 98 -8.90 -8.23 -4.37
N GLU A 99 -10.00 -8.90 -4.73
CA GLU A 99 -10.93 -8.33 -5.72
C GLU A 99 -11.62 -7.06 -5.23
N ASN A 100 -11.78 -6.89 -3.92
CA ASN A 100 -12.44 -5.71 -3.36
C ASN A 100 -11.46 -4.59 -3.02
N ALA A 101 -10.17 -4.80 -3.21
CA ALA A 101 -9.19 -3.76 -2.97
C ALA A 101 -9.20 -2.77 -4.12
N LEU A 102 -8.80 -1.54 -3.84
CA LEU A 102 -8.56 -0.56 -4.88
C LEU A 102 -7.33 -0.99 -5.67
N TYR A 103 -7.36 -0.72 -6.97
CA TYR A 103 -6.33 -1.22 -7.88
C TYR A 103 -5.76 -0.07 -8.71
N LEU A 104 -4.43 0.03 -8.71
CA LEU A 104 -3.72 0.98 -9.57
C LEU A 104 -2.66 0.19 -10.37
N ALA A 105 -2.75 0.28 -11.69
CA ALA A 105 -1.83 -0.45 -12.57
C ALA A 105 -0.50 0.29 -12.70
N LYS A 106 0.59 -0.45 -12.65
CA LYS A 106 1.92 0.10 -12.98
C LYS A 106 2.04 0.31 -14.49
N PRO A 107 2.75 1.33 -14.93
CA PRO A 107 3.44 2.33 -14.12
C PRO A 107 2.45 3.31 -13.49
N VAL A 108 2.68 3.66 -12.24
CA VAL A 108 1.78 4.53 -11.49
C VAL A 108 2.52 5.80 -11.09
N LYS A 109 1.83 6.92 -11.15
CA LYS A 109 2.37 8.18 -10.65
C LYS A 109 2.04 8.29 -9.17
N THR A 110 3.00 8.79 -8.40
CA THR A 110 2.78 8.91 -6.95
C THR A 110 1.64 9.85 -6.63
N ASP A 111 1.38 10.86 -7.48
CA ASP A 111 0.24 11.76 -7.28
C ASP A 111 -1.08 10.99 -7.30
N ALA A 112 -1.22 10.01 -8.20
CA ALA A 112 -2.43 9.20 -8.27
C ALA A 112 -2.61 8.39 -7.00
N VAL A 113 -1.52 7.84 -6.48
CA VAL A 113 -1.56 7.08 -5.24
C VAL A 113 -2.00 7.97 -4.08
N LEU A 114 -1.41 9.17 -3.97
CA LEU A 114 -1.77 10.10 -2.91
C LEU A 114 -3.23 10.53 -2.97
N ASN A 115 -3.75 10.75 -4.18
CA ASN A 115 -5.15 11.15 -4.34
C ASN A 115 -6.11 10.07 -3.86
N VAL A 116 -5.84 8.82 -4.23
CA VAL A 116 -6.67 7.69 -3.78
C VAL A 116 -6.58 7.54 -2.27
N MET A 117 -5.38 7.63 -1.74
CA MET A 117 -5.14 7.47 -0.31
C MET A 117 -5.84 8.55 0.50
N SER A 118 -5.73 9.79 0.04
CA SER A 118 -6.39 10.92 0.69
C SER A 118 -7.90 10.75 0.70
N ALA A 119 -8.47 10.29 -0.40
CA ALA A 119 -9.91 10.04 -0.48
C ALA A 119 -10.35 8.95 0.48
N LEU A 120 -9.55 7.90 0.64
CA LEU A 120 -9.88 6.80 1.56
C LEU A 120 -9.85 7.24 3.02
N LEU A 121 -9.00 8.20 3.37
CA LEU A 121 -8.73 8.56 4.75
C LEU A 121 -9.44 9.83 5.20
N THR A 122 -10.24 10.41 4.34
CA THR A 122 -11.10 11.53 4.71
C THR A 122 -12.56 11.09 4.82
#